data_4104de556887b080b64a6d841a7d17b5
#
_entry.id   4104de556887b080b64a6d841a7d17b5
#
_cell.length_a   1.000
_cell.length_b   1.000
_cell.length_c   1.000
_cell.angle_alpha   90.00
_cell.angle_beta   90.00
_cell.angle_gamma   90.00
#
_symmetry.space_group_name_H-M   'P 1'
#
loop_
_entity.id
_entity.type
_entity.pdbx_description
1 polymer ?
#
loop_
_entity_poly.entity_id
_entity_poly.type
_entity_poly.pdbx_seq_one_letter_code
_entity_poly.pdbx_strand_id
1 'polypeptide(L)'
;MKFLFWCAYEHLDFRIPEFEALSQLLNIEMKWVDKNKTHPWVIIDLPSAESAKLLCSRSISTKICAQLWIESDKNLISFHQDLKNYCDKNDLKFGKDISFKIQVETFMKRLSMQERLVKIESFEYLPVQGPVKLDKPDVTFVAFEFYGFDHNNLPEEPLHLFFGEFVAEGQRELITK
;
A
#
# COMPACT_ATOMS: atom_id res chain seq x y z
N MET A 1 9.87 6.03 -9.71
CA MET A 1 9.34 5.97 -8.32
C MET A 1 8.64 4.64 -8.12
N LYS A 2 8.88 3.95 -6.98
CA LYS A 2 8.27 2.64 -6.73
C LYS A 2 6.85 2.79 -6.18
N PHE A 3 5.93 2.02 -6.74
CA PHE A 3 4.54 1.95 -6.30
C PHE A 3 4.14 0.51 -6.01
N LEU A 4 3.52 0.31 -4.85
CA LEU A 4 2.88 -0.93 -4.47
C LEU A 4 1.44 -0.91 -4.97
N PHE A 5 1.06 -1.90 -5.76
CA PHE A 5 -0.33 -2.17 -6.12
C PHE A 5 -0.80 -3.37 -5.31
N TRP A 6 -1.62 -3.12 -4.31
CA TRP A 6 -2.29 -4.14 -3.51
C TRP A 6 -3.53 -4.60 -4.24
N CYS A 7 -3.50 -5.85 -4.72
CA CYS A 7 -4.47 -6.36 -5.65
C CYS A 7 -5.49 -7.29 -4.99
N ALA A 8 -6.60 -7.47 -5.66
CA ALA A 8 -7.51 -8.56 -5.38
C ALA A 8 -6.82 -9.91 -5.58
N TYR A 9 -7.19 -10.88 -4.75
CA TYR A 9 -6.63 -12.23 -4.85
C TYR A 9 -7.39 -13.12 -5.85
N GLU A 10 -8.53 -12.67 -6.30
CA GLU A 10 -9.27 -13.31 -7.38
C GLU A 10 -8.56 -13.06 -8.72
N HIS A 11 -8.52 -14.07 -9.59
CA HIS A 11 -7.98 -13.96 -10.95
C HIS A 11 -6.53 -13.45 -11.03
N LEU A 12 -5.64 -14.02 -10.22
CA LEU A 12 -4.23 -13.64 -10.14
C LEU A 12 -3.51 -13.58 -11.49
N ASP A 13 -3.84 -14.48 -12.40
CA ASP A 13 -3.22 -14.55 -13.73
C ASP A 13 -3.57 -13.35 -14.61
N PHE A 14 -4.67 -12.65 -14.32
CA PHE A 14 -5.12 -11.50 -15.09
C PHE A 14 -4.34 -10.22 -14.77
N ARG A 15 -3.80 -10.08 -13.57
CA ARG A 15 -3.13 -8.84 -13.11
C ARG A 15 -2.01 -8.37 -14.03
N ILE A 16 -1.09 -9.26 -14.35
CA ILE A 16 0.09 -8.91 -15.14
C ILE A 16 -0.30 -8.49 -16.55
N PRO A 17 -1.10 -9.28 -17.31
CA PRO A 17 -1.63 -8.83 -18.58
C PRO A 17 -2.40 -7.51 -18.51
N GLU A 18 -3.19 -7.28 -17.44
CA GLU A 18 -3.90 -6.02 -17.25
C GLU A 18 -2.96 -4.83 -17.17
N PHE A 19 -1.94 -4.88 -16.28
CA PHE A 19 -0.99 -3.77 -16.15
C PHE A 19 -0.18 -3.53 -17.43
N GLU A 20 0.24 -4.60 -18.13
CA GLU A 20 0.96 -4.48 -19.39
C GLU A 20 0.08 -3.85 -20.48
N ALA A 21 -1.18 -4.26 -20.59
CA ALA A 21 -2.12 -3.68 -21.55
C ALA A 21 -2.44 -2.21 -21.22
N LEU A 22 -2.69 -1.90 -19.94
CA LEU A 22 -2.97 -0.55 -19.49
C LEU A 22 -1.79 0.40 -19.69
N SER A 23 -0.56 -0.05 -19.42
CA SER A 23 0.63 0.77 -19.64
C SER A 23 0.80 1.14 -21.11
N GLN A 24 0.55 0.19 -22.03
CA GLN A 24 0.57 0.43 -23.47
C GLN A 24 -0.55 1.37 -23.90
N LEU A 25 -1.80 1.09 -23.46
CA LEU A 25 -2.97 1.90 -23.80
C LEU A 25 -2.85 3.35 -23.36
N LEU A 26 -2.27 3.56 -22.17
CA LEU A 26 -2.12 4.88 -21.55
C LEU A 26 -0.77 5.55 -21.87
N ASN A 27 0.09 4.87 -22.66
CA ASN A 27 1.43 5.30 -23.00
C ASN A 27 2.27 5.67 -21.77
N ILE A 28 2.22 4.82 -20.73
CA ILE A 28 2.96 4.98 -19.47
C ILE A 28 4.21 4.09 -19.53
N GLU A 29 5.38 4.69 -19.32
CA GLU A 29 6.60 3.92 -19.12
C GLU A 29 6.52 3.18 -17.78
N MET A 30 6.58 1.85 -17.83
CA MET A 30 6.42 0.98 -16.67
C MET A 30 7.57 -0.02 -16.60
N LYS A 31 8.16 -0.18 -15.41
CA LYS A 31 9.18 -1.22 -15.15
C LYS A 31 8.76 -2.06 -13.97
N TRP A 32 8.76 -3.37 -14.14
CA TRP A 32 8.51 -4.29 -13.04
C TRP A 32 9.67 -4.26 -12.04
N VAL A 33 9.37 -4.03 -10.77
CA VAL A 33 10.29 -4.20 -9.64
C VAL A 33 10.04 -5.56 -8.99
N ASP A 34 8.77 -5.88 -8.69
CA ASP A 34 8.33 -7.22 -8.31
C ASP A 34 7.12 -7.62 -9.17
N LYS A 35 7.35 -8.57 -10.08
CA LYS A 35 6.33 -9.18 -10.95
C LYS A 35 5.78 -10.44 -10.31
N ASN A 36 5.32 -10.33 -9.08
CA ASN A 36 4.83 -11.47 -8.33
C ASN A 36 3.52 -12.01 -8.91
N LYS A 37 3.45 -13.34 -9.07
CA LYS A 37 2.27 -14.02 -9.61
C LYS A 37 1.37 -14.67 -8.55
N THR A 38 1.86 -14.81 -7.32
CA THR A 38 1.20 -15.60 -6.27
C THR A 38 0.68 -14.76 -5.10
N HIS A 39 1.34 -13.65 -4.78
CA HIS A 39 0.95 -12.78 -3.65
C HIS A 39 -0.07 -11.71 -4.08
N PRO A 40 -0.79 -11.09 -3.15
CA PRO A 40 -1.79 -10.07 -3.45
C PRO A 40 -1.20 -8.70 -3.79
N TRP A 41 0.05 -8.64 -4.25
CA TRP A 41 0.68 -7.39 -4.65
C TRP A 41 1.57 -7.55 -5.87
N VAL A 42 1.86 -6.43 -6.49
CA VAL A 42 2.96 -6.22 -7.43
C VAL A 42 3.62 -4.87 -7.13
N ILE A 43 4.90 -4.74 -7.44
CA ILE A 43 5.63 -3.47 -7.30
C ILE A 43 6.12 -3.03 -8.67
N ILE A 44 5.79 -1.79 -9.01
CA ILE A 44 6.05 -1.20 -10.32
C ILE A 44 6.82 0.11 -10.14
N ASP A 45 7.86 0.32 -10.92
CA ASP A 45 8.50 1.63 -11.07
C ASP A 45 7.80 2.42 -12.17
N LEU A 46 7.30 3.59 -11.80
CA LEU A 46 6.56 4.51 -12.66
C LEU A 46 7.17 5.91 -12.61
N PRO A 47 6.98 6.72 -13.66
CA PRO A 47 7.52 8.08 -13.70
C PRO A 47 7.00 9.00 -12.60
N SER A 48 5.72 8.89 -12.26
CA SER A 48 5.07 9.80 -11.30
C SER A 48 3.86 9.17 -10.60
N ALA A 49 3.37 9.84 -9.56
CA ALA A 49 2.11 9.47 -8.88
C ALA A 49 0.89 9.63 -9.80
N GLU A 50 0.91 10.58 -10.73
CA GLU A 50 -0.13 10.76 -11.74
C GLU A 50 -0.21 9.54 -12.66
N SER A 51 0.92 8.96 -13.06
CA SER A 51 0.96 7.72 -13.83
C SER A 51 0.33 6.56 -13.05
N ALA A 52 0.60 6.47 -11.75
CA ALA A 52 -0.02 5.47 -10.88
C ALA A 52 -1.53 5.67 -10.74
N LYS A 53 -2.00 6.92 -10.54
CA LYS A 53 -3.43 7.28 -10.51
C LYS A 53 -4.12 6.91 -11.81
N LEU A 54 -3.48 7.18 -12.95
CA LEU A 54 -4.03 6.89 -14.26
C LEU A 54 -4.17 5.38 -14.49
N LEU A 55 -3.17 4.57 -14.10
CA LEU A 55 -3.28 3.10 -14.10
C LEU A 55 -4.43 2.62 -13.21
N CYS A 56 -4.53 3.11 -11.96
CA CYS A 56 -5.61 2.76 -11.03
C CYS A 56 -6.99 3.11 -11.59
N SER A 57 -7.13 4.23 -12.29
CA SER A 57 -8.41 4.67 -12.89
C SER A 57 -9.00 3.70 -13.91
N ARG A 58 -8.22 2.71 -14.36
CA ARG A 58 -8.62 1.68 -15.32
C ARG A 58 -8.41 0.26 -14.82
N SER A 59 -7.63 0.08 -13.75
CA SER A 59 -7.36 -1.26 -13.19
C SER A 59 -8.53 -1.77 -12.36
N ILE A 60 -8.97 -2.98 -12.65
CA ILE A 60 -9.97 -3.72 -11.87
C ILE A 60 -9.31 -4.69 -10.88
N SER A 61 -8.06 -5.09 -11.12
CA SER A 61 -7.31 -5.94 -10.18
C SER A 61 -6.85 -5.17 -8.95
N THR A 62 -6.56 -3.87 -9.07
CA THR A 62 -6.07 -3.05 -7.97
C THR A 62 -7.14 -2.78 -6.94
N LYS A 63 -6.82 -2.98 -5.66
CA LYS A 63 -7.60 -2.45 -4.53
C LYS A 63 -7.08 -1.07 -4.17
N ILE A 64 -5.81 -1.01 -3.78
CA ILE A 64 -5.14 0.20 -3.31
C ILE A 64 -3.76 0.29 -3.96
N CYS A 65 -3.40 1.49 -4.40
CA CYS A 65 -2.06 1.83 -4.82
C CYS A 65 -1.45 2.82 -3.83
N ALA A 66 -0.20 2.56 -3.42
CA ALA A 66 0.57 3.45 -2.59
C ALA A 66 1.96 3.69 -3.19
N GLN A 67 2.48 4.90 -3.03
CA GLN A 67 3.90 5.16 -3.26
C GLN A 67 4.68 4.46 -2.16
N LEU A 68 5.47 3.46 -2.54
CA LEU A 68 6.16 2.59 -1.60
C LEU A 68 7.35 3.31 -0.96
N TRP A 69 7.36 3.39 0.36
CA TRP A 69 8.47 3.92 1.14
C TRP A 69 9.41 2.81 1.58
N ILE A 70 8.86 1.78 2.21
CA ILE A 70 9.62 0.62 2.66
C ILE A 70 8.82 -0.68 2.47
N GLU A 71 9.56 -1.77 2.35
CA GLU A 71 9.06 -3.14 2.44
C GLU A 71 9.97 -3.93 3.38
N SER A 72 9.42 -4.92 4.08
CA SER A 72 10.17 -5.77 5.01
C SER A 72 9.52 -7.14 5.16
N ASP A 73 10.34 -8.17 5.16
CA ASP A 73 10.03 -9.55 5.54
C ASP A 73 10.53 -9.90 6.95
N LYS A 74 10.95 -8.89 7.70
CA LYS A 74 11.44 -9.01 9.07
C LYS A 74 10.31 -8.79 10.08
N ASN A 75 10.63 -8.90 11.37
CA ASN A 75 9.71 -8.61 12.46
C ASN A 75 9.29 -7.13 12.52
N LEU A 76 8.22 -6.85 13.25
CA LEU A 76 7.64 -5.50 13.42
C LEU A 76 8.65 -4.47 13.97
N ILE A 77 9.51 -4.87 14.89
CA ILE A 77 10.50 -3.96 15.49
C ILE A 77 11.47 -3.44 14.43
N SER A 78 12.02 -4.34 13.62
CA SER A 78 12.92 -3.99 12.52
C SER A 78 12.21 -3.14 11.47
N PHE A 79 10.97 -3.46 11.14
CA PHE A 79 10.15 -2.70 10.21
C PHE A 79 9.96 -1.24 10.66
N HIS A 80 9.57 -1.02 11.92
CA HIS A 80 9.43 0.33 12.46
C HIS A 80 10.74 1.09 12.50
N GLN A 81 11.86 0.42 12.79
CA GLN A 81 13.18 1.05 12.76
C GLN A 81 13.58 1.45 11.33
N ASP A 82 13.35 0.57 10.35
CA ASP A 82 13.63 0.84 8.95
C ASP A 82 12.76 2.01 8.43
N LEU A 83 11.50 2.11 8.87
CA LEU A 83 10.63 3.23 8.52
C LEU A 83 11.09 4.56 9.12
N LYS A 84 11.52 4.56 10.39
CA LYS A 84 12.13 5.75 11.01
C LYS A 84 13.35 6.22 10.22
N ASN A 85 14.26 5.29 9.94
CA ASN A 85 15.46 5.57 9.16
C ASN A 85 15.13 6.12 7.76
N TYR A 86 14.06 5.59 7.13
CA TYR A 86 13.60 6.10 5.84
C TYR A 86 13.12 7.55 5.96
N CYS A 87 12.31 7.87 6.98
CA CYS A 87 11.81 9.23 7.21
C CYS A 87 12.97 10.21 7.44
N ASP A 88 13.94 9.84 8.28
CA ASP A 88 15.10 10.67 8.60
C ASP A 88 16.00 10.89 7.36
N LYS A 89 16.30 9.81 6.62
CA LYS A 89 17.14 9.87 5.42
C LYS A 89 16.55 10.76 4.33
N ASN A 90 15.23 10.79 4.20
CA ASN A 90 14.54 11.59 3.19
C ASN A 90 14.10 12.97 3.72
N ASP A 91 14.48 13.33 4.96
CA ASP A 91 14.08 14.59 5.63
C ASP A 91 12.57 14.87 5.50
N LEU A 92 11.75 13.82 5.66
CA LEU A 92 10.32 13.94 5.52
C LEU A 92 9.74 14.80 6.65
N LYS A 93 8.93 15.78 6.28
CA LYS A 93 8.25 16.69 7.22
C LYS A 93 6.89 17.07 6.66
N PHE A 94 5.87 16.87 7.46
CA PHE A 94 4.52 17.30 7.14
C PHE A 94 4.13 18.44 8.08
N GLY A 95 3.71 19.55 7.50
CA GLY A 95 3.35 20.74 8.25
C GLY A 95 2.14 20.55 9.17
N LYS A 96 1.97 21.49 10.11
CA LYS A 96 0.84 21.49 11.07
C LYS A 96 -0.53 21.65 10.41
N ASP A 97 -0.57 22.19 9.20
CA ASP A 97 -1.79 22.42 8.44
C ASP A 97 -2.19 21.21 7.58
N ILE A 98 -1.34 20.19 7.50
CA ILE A 98 -1.58 18.99 6.69
C ILE A 98 -2.29 17.94 7.53
N SER A 99 -3.56 17.75 7.29
CA SER A 99 -4.34 16.70 7.93
C SER A 99 -4.00 15.31 7.38
N PHE A 100 -4.01 14.30 8.24
CA PHE A 100 -3.64 12.96 7.82
C PHE A 100 -4.51 11.87 8.44
N LYS A 101 -4.44 10.68 7.86
CA LYS A 101 -4.87 9.43 8.49
C LYS A 101 -3.87 8.32 8.20
N ILE A 102 -3.86 7.30 9.05
CA ILE A 102 -3.16 6.05 8.84
C ILE A 102 -4.19 4.95 8.65
N GLN A 103 -4.01 4.16 7.60
CA GLN A 103 -4.86 3.02 7.25
C GLN A 103 -4.03 1.75 7.35
N VAL A 104 -4.62 0.67 7.88
CA VAL A 104 -3.98 -0.65 7.93
C VAL A 104 -4.79 -1.61 7.08
N GLU A 105 -4.16 -2.14 6.04
CA GLU A 105 -4.69 -3.15 5.14
C GLU A 105 -4.04 -4.49 5.43
N THR A 106 -4.86 -5.53 5.55
CA THR A 106 -4.39 -6.87 5.86
C THR A 106 -4.84 -7.87 4.80
N PHE A 107 -4.01 -8.87 4.56
CA PHE A 107 -4.38 -10.04 3.76
C PHE A 107 -4.52 -11.26 4.67
N MET A 108 -5.64 -11.96 4.54
CA MET A 108 -6.09 -13.14 5.29
C MET A 108 -6.51 -12.88 6.74
N LYS A 109 -5.91 -11.95 7.46
CA LYS A 109 -6.27 -11.64 8.85
C LYS A 109 -7.30 -10.51 8.90
N ARG A 110 -8.36 -10.71 9.66
CA ARG A 110 -9.32 -9.64 10.00
C ARG A 110 -8.93 -9.05 11.34
N LEU A 111 -8.66 -7.75 11.37
CA LEU A 111 -8.37 -7.03 12.61
C LEU A 111 -9.68 -6.53 13.23
N SER A 112 -9.82 -6.70 14.53
CA SER A 112 -10.80 -5.97 15.32
C SER A 112 -10.50 -4.47 15.32
N MET A 113 -11.45 -3.64 15.74
CA MET A 113 -11.23 -2.20 15.88
C MET A 113 -10.07 -1.89 16.83
N GLN A 114 -9.99 -2.63 17.95
CA GLN A 114 -8.95 -2.45 18.96
C GLN A 114 -7.56 -2.79 18.41
N GLU A 115 -7.42 -3.93 17.73
CA GLU A 115 -6.15 -4.32 17.12
C GLU A 115 -5.70 -3.31 16.06
N ARG A 116 -6.63 -2.82 15.25
CA ARG A 116 -6.35 -1.80 14.23
C ARG A 116 -5.87 -0.50 14.87
N LEU A 117 -6.49 -0.08 15.97
CA LEU A 117 -6.10 1.14 16.67
C LEU A 117 -4.70 1.03 17.25
N VAL A 118 -4.37 -0.08 17.93
CA VAL A 118 -3.02 -0.35 18.45
C VAL A 118 -1.97 -0.29 17.35
N LYS A 119 -2.27 -0.85 16.16
CA LYS A 119 -1.35 -0.77 15.02
C LYS A 119 -1.19 0.66 14.49
N ILE A 120 -2.25 1.44 14.41
CA ILE A 120 -2.19 2.84 14.00
C ILE A 120 -1.35 3.65 15.00
N GLU A 121 -1.56 3.46 16.29
CA GLU A 121 -0.80 4.13 17.36
C GLU A 121 0.69 3.80 17.33
N SER A 122 1.08 2.61 16.87
CA SER A 122 2.49 2.22 16.72
C SER A 122 3.28 3.09 15.73
N PHE A 123 2.60 3.87 14.89
CA PHE A 123 3.18 4.83 13.94
C PHE A 123 3.27 6.27 14.48
N GLU A 124 3.10 6.51 15.78
CA GLU A 124 3.15 7.84 16.40
C GLU A 124 4.44 8.64 16.13
N TYR A 125 5.52 7.94 15.77
CA TYR A 125 6.82 8.54 15.46
C TYR A 125 6.91 9.13 14.04
N LEU A 126 5.89 8.96 13.20
CA LEU A 126 5.91 9.57 11.86
C LEU A 126 6.02 11.09 11.95
N PRO A 127 6.76 11.73 11.01
CA PRO A 127 7.04 13.16 11.07
C PRO A 127 5.84 14.00 10.62
N VAL A 128 4.66 13.74 11.20
CA VAL A 128 3.40 14.44 10.94
C VAL A 128 2.99 15.25 12.15
N GLN A 129 2.67 16.52 11.96
CA GLN A 129 2.31 17.46 13.01
C GLN A 129 0.86 17.95 12.91
N GLY A 130 0.19 17.63 11.83
CA GLY A 130 -1.16 18.07 11.56
C GLY A 130 -2.22 17.25 12.28
N PRO A 131 -3.50 17.65 12.17
CA PRO A 131 -4.61 16.93 12.80
C PRO A 131 -4.93 15.62 12.09
N VAL A 132 -5.35 14.63 12.88
CA VAL A 132 -5.96 13.42 12.34
C VAL A 132 -7.34 13.75 11.77
N LYS A 133 -7.58 13.36 10.51
CA LYS A 133 -8.86 13.57 9.83
C LYS A 133 -9.25 12.30 9.08
N LEU A 134 -10.36 11.68 9.50
CA LEU A 134 -10.77 10.38 8.95
C LEU A 134 -11.45 10.51 7.58
N ASP A 135 -12.17 11.62 7.36
CA ASP A 135 -12.82 11.93 6.09
C ASP A 135 -11.99 12.96 5.32
N LYS A 136 -11.63 12.62 4.08
CA LYS A 136 -10.86 13.46 3.15
C LYS A 136 -9.66 14.15 3.81
N PRO A 137 -8.70 13.42 4.38
CA PRO A 137 -7.44 13.99 4.83
C PRO A 137 -6.62 14.48 3.63
N ASP A 138 -5.67 15.38 3.89
CA ASP A 138 -4.73 15.84 2.86
C ASP A 138 -3.76 14.72 2.45
N VAL A 139 -3.35 13.89 3.43
CA VAL A 139 -2.46 12.73 3.21
C VAL A 139 -3.03 11.50 3.90
N THR A 140 -2.95 10.37 3.22
CA THR A 140 -3.25 9.05 3.80
C THR A 140 -1.99 8.18 3.74
N PHE A 141 -1.56 7.67 4.87
CA PHE A 141 -0.53 6.64 4.94
C PHE A 141 -1.18 5.27 5.03
N VAL A 142 -0.57 4.29 4.38
CA VAL A 142 -1.09 2.91 4.39
C VAL A 142 0.01 1.94 4.80
N ALA A 143 -0.27 1.17 5.84
CA ALA A 143 0.49 -0.02 6.20
C ALA A 143 -0.22 -1.25 5.61
N PHE A 144 0.52 -2.11 4.93
CA PHE A 144 0.01 -3.36 4.37
C PHE A 144 0.67 -4.52 5.08
N GLU A 145 -0.14 -5.48 5.51
CA GLU A 145 0.30 -6.63 6.28
C GLU A 145 -0.16 -7.93 5.61
N PHE A 146 0.78 -8.79 5.28
CA PHE A 146 0.54 -10.10 4.71
C PHE A 146 0.79 -11.19 5.75
N TYR A 147 -0.22 -12.00 6.03
CA TYR A 147 -0.19 -13.06 7.04
C TYR A 147 -0.08 -14.48 6.46
N GLY A 148 0.26 -14.62 5.17
CA GLY A 148 0.30 -15.93 4.51
C GLY A 148 -1.00 -16.30 3.82
N PHE A 149 -1.13 -17.56 3.44
CA PHE A 149 -2.26 -18.09 2.68
C PHE A 149 -3.10 -19.12 3.45
N ASP A 150 -2.61 -19.59 4.57
CA ASP A 150 -3.30 -20.60 5.37
C ASP A 150 -4.25 -19.96 6.38
N HIS A 151 -5.54 -19.94 6.08
CA HIS A 151 -6.60 -19.42 6.95
C HIS A 151 -6.69 -20.06 8.32
N ASN A 152 -6.28 -21.34 8.43
CA ASN A 152 -6.42 -22.11 9.66
C ASN A 152 -5.23 -21.94 10.61
N ASN A 153 -4.13 -21.39 10.10
CA ASN A 153 -2.89 -21.25 10.87
C ASN A 153 -2.21 -19.91 10.54
N LEU A 154 -2.90 -18.81 10.84
CA LEU A 154 -2.35 -17.48 10.65
C LEU A 154 -1.33 -17.16 11.75
N PRO A 155 -0.16 -16.62 11.39
CA PRO A 155 0.81 -16.18 12.38
C PRO A 155 0.29 -14.98 13.19
N GLU A 156 0.86 -14.77 14.37
CA GLU A 156 0.54 -13.61 15.20
C GLU A 156 1.04 -12.30 14.54
N GLU A 157 2.27 -12.32 14.03
CA GLU A 157 2.88 -11.21 13.31
C GLU A 157 2.80 -11.43 11.79
N PRO A 158 2.73 -10.35 11.00
CA PRO A 158 2.73 -10.45 9.55
C PRO A 158 4.07 -10.99 9.03
N LEU A 159 4.00 -11.79 7.96
CA LEU A 159 5.16 -12.35 7.27
C LEU A 159 5.83 -11.35 6.32
N HIS A 160 5.07 -10.38 5.85
CA HIS A 160 5.56 -9.32 4.97
C HIS A 160 4.81 -8.02 5.26
N LEU A 161 5.53 -6.92 5.24
CA LEU A 161 5.07 -5.60 5.61
C LEU A 161 5.47 -4.58 4.56
N PHE A 162 4.55 -3.67 4.26
CA PHE A 162 4.82 -2.50 3.42
C PHE A 162 4.28 -1.25 4.08
N PHE A 163 4.91 -0.13 3.80
CA PHE A 163 4.42 1.18 4.19
C PHE A 163 4.61 2.17 3.06
N GLY A 164 3.63 3.05 2.89
CA GLY A 164 3.69 4.07 1.86
C GLY A 164 2.59 5.11 1.98
N GLU A 165 2.65 6.07 1.07
CA GLU A 165 1.64 7.09 0.91
C GLU A 165 0.59 6.64 -0.11
N PHE A 166 -0.68 6.69 0.28
CA PHE A 166 -1.82 6.35 -0.58
C PHE A 166 -1.83 7.23 -1.83
N VAL A 167 -2.06 6.61 -2.97
CA VAL A 167 -2.15 7.31 -4.26
C VAL A 167 -3.56 7.25 -4.84
N ALA A 168 -4.12 6.06 -4.94
CA ALA A 168 -5.46 5.85 -5.52
C ALA A 168 -6.00 4.46 -5.20
N GLU A 169 -7.30 4.30 -5.39
CA GLU A 169 -7.98 3.00 -5.47
C GLU A 169 -8.24 2.60 -6.92
N GLY A 170 -8.34 1.29 -7.17
CA GLY A 170 -8.73 0.76 -8.47
C GLY A 170 -10.25 0.78 -8.69
N GLN A 171 -10.69 0.39 -9.88
CA GLN A 171 -12.09 0.45 -10.32
C GLN A 171 -12.86 -0.85 -10.02
N ARG A 172 -12.68 -1.45 -8.85
CA ARG A 172 -13.33 -2.72 -8.50
C ARG A 172 -14.86 -2.66 -8.43
N GLU A 173 -15.43 -1.49 -8.14
CA GLU A 173 -16.90 -1.32 -8.11
C GLU A 173 -17.59 -1.64 -9.44
N LEU A 174 -16.84 -1.61 -10.55
CA LEU A 174 -17.37 -1.95 -11.86
C LEU A 174 -17.68 -3.46 -12.02
N ILE A 175 -17.11 -4.31 -11.16
CA ILE A 175 -17.30 -5.78 -11.23
C ILE A 175 -18.38 -6.25 -10.25
N THR A 176 -18.62 -5.49 -9.18
CA THR A 176 -19.54 -5.89 -8.09
C THR A 176 -20.99 -5.46 -8.30
N LYS A 177 -21.33 -4.97 -9.48
CA LYS A 177 -22.70 -4.65 -9.93
C LYS A 177 -23.23 -5.75 -10.87
#